data_41ffd90932ab704db014e35c3d00658c
#
_entry.id   41ffd90932ab704db014e35c3d00658c
#
_cell.length_a   1.000
_cell.length_b   1.000
_cell.length_c   1.000
_cell.angle_alpha   90.00
_cell.angle_beta   90.00
_cell.angle_gamma   90.00
#
_symmetry.space_group_name_H-M   'P 1'
#
loop_
_entity.id
_entity.type
_entity.pdbx_description
1 polymer ?
#
loop_
_entity_poly.entity_id
_entity_poly.type
_entity_poly.pdbx_seq_one_letter_code
_entity_poly.pdbx_strand_id
1 'polypeptide(L)'
;MDVIKEKWEEIIQKLKVEYFLSNISFETWIRPLEVYEIRGNTLYLTVNFKASIEHIQNKYLLPLKVCIAEVTGTEYQIKFIPRDLPREQQRRYLEKTAPVKEKTHKHKEVSPIAEKANLNPKYTFDTFVVGGNNNFAHAASLAVAESPGEVYNPLFLYGGVGLGKTHLMHSIAHYILDREPSKKVLYVTSETFTNDLITAIRNGKTGNDLAMNAFRDKYRNNDVLLIDDV
;
A
#
# COMPACT_ATOMS: atom_id res chain seq x y z
N MET A 1 17.71 24.53 3.46
CA MET A 1 16.84 24.36 4.65
C MET A 1 15.48 24.99 4.44
N ASP A 2 15.43 26.05 3.65
CA ASP A 2 14.24 26.91 3.59
C ASP A 2 13.18 26.45 2.57
N VAL A 3 13.59 25.81 1.48
CA VAL A 3 12.69 25.43 0.39
C VAL A 3 11.52 24.52 0.83
N ILE A 4 11.76 23.54 1.70
CA ILE A 4 10.67 22.67 2.19
C ILE A 4 9.74 23.44 3.13
N LYS A 5 10.28 24.30 4.01
CA LYS A 5 9.44 25.09 4.92
C LYS A 5 8.59 26.09 4.16
N GLU A 6 9.18 26.75 3.16
CA GLU A 6 8.46 27.71 2.31
C GLU A 6 7.36 27.03 1.48
N LYS A 7 7.63 25.82 1.00
CA LYS A 7 6.69 25.04 0.19
C LYS A 7 5.82 24.07 0.98
N TRP A 8 5.91 24.09 2.31
CA TRP A 8 5.20 23.08 3.13
C TRP A 8 3.69 23.13 2.94
N GLU A 9 3.11 24.33 2.88
CA GLU A 9 1.68 24.47 2.63
C GLU A 9 1.28 23.94 1.24
N GLU A 10 2.09 24.21 0.21
CA GLU A 10 1.90 23.67 -1.14
C GLU A 10 1.93 22.14 -1.12
N ILE A 11 2.88 21.54 -0.40
CA ILE A 11 3.04 20.09 -0.28
C ILE A 11 1.81 19.45 0.36
N ILE A 12 1.34 19.98 1.51
CA ILE A 12 0.19 19.38 2.22
C ILE A 12 -1.12 19.60 1.47
N GLN A 13 -1.30 20.72 0.77
CA GLN A 13 -2.46 20.96 -0.08
C GLN A 13 -2.47 20.05 -1.31
N LYS A 14 -1.31 19.84 -1.93
CA LYS A 14 -1.14 18.87 -3.01
C LYS A 14 -1.53 17.47 -2.54
N LEU A 15 -1.04 17.06 -1.38
CA LEU A 15 -1.38 15.78 -0.76
C LEU A 15 -2.89 15.65 -0.52
N LYS A 16 -3.55 16.70 -0.03
CA LYS A 16 -5.01 16.70 0.16
C LYS A 16 -5.77 16.44 -1.13
N VAL A 17 -5.35 17.11 -2.21
CA VAL A 17 -6.03 17.04 -3.52
C VAL A 17 -5.74 15.70 -4.21
N GLU A 18 -4.49 15.30 -4.31
CA GLU A 18 -4.08 14.12 -5.07
C GLU A 18 -4.50 12.80 -4.42
N TYR A 19 -4.55 12.77 -3.09
CA TYR A 19 -4.96 11.58 -2.33
C TYR A 19 -6.40 11.66 -1.82
N PHE A 20 -7.20 12.63 -2.31
CA PHE A 20 -8.62 12.78 -1.99
C PHE A 20 -8.92 12.74 -0.49
N LEU A 21 -8.07 13.38 0.31
CA LEU A 21 -8.24 13.37 1.76
C LEU A 21 -9.53 14.11 2.15
N SER A 22 -10.33 13.49 3.01
CA SER A 22 -11.46 14.20 3.62
C SER A 22 -10.97 15.40 4.43
N ASN A 23 -11.79 16.44 4.57
CA ASN A 23 -11.44 17.59 5.38
C ASN A 23 -11.08 17.19 6.82
N ILE A 24 -11.81 16.23 7.40
CA ILE A 24 -11.57 15.72 8.76
C ILE A 24 -10.19 15.06 8.83
N SER A 25 -9.86 14.17 7.89
CA SER A 25 -8.55 13.49 7.87
C SER A 25 -7.40 14.47 7.66
N PHE A 26 -7.58 15.46 6.79
CA PHE A 26 -6.59 16.48 6.54
C PHE A 26 -6.32 17.34 7.78
N GLU A 27 -7.37 17.91 8.39
CA GLU A 27 -7.23 18.77 9.57
C GLU A 27 -6.71 18.00 10.81
N THR A 28 -7.05 16.70 10.92
CA THR A 28 -6.64 15.89 12.09
C THR A 28 -5.20 15.39 11.99
N TRP A 29 -4.78 14.92 10.81
CA TRP A 29 -3.53 14.15 10.67
C TRP A 29 -2.43 14.86 9.90
N ILE A 30 -2.79 15.68 8.90
CA ILE A 30 -1.83 16.30 7.97
C ILE A 30 -1.55 17.75 8.33
N ARG A 31 -2.60 18.53 8.55
CA ARG A 31 -2.46 19.95 8.91
C ARG A 31 -1.57 20.22 10.14
N PRO A 32 -1.60 19.38 11.19
CA PRO A 32 -0.75 19.59 12.37
C PRO A 32 0.72 19.20 12.18
N LEU A 33 1.08 18.59 11.04
CA LEU A 33 2.48 18.27 10.75
C LEU A 33 3.26 19.55 10.43
N GLU A 34 4.41 19.73 11.08
CA GLU A 34 5.31 20.83 10.81
C GLU A 34 6.73 20.33 10.57
N VAL A 35 7.44 21.01 9.69
CA VAL A 35 8.85 20.73 9.43
C VAL A 35 9.69 21.19 10.62
N TYR A 36 10.28 20.23 11.33
CA TYR A 36 11.18 20.48 12.46
C TYR A 36 12.58 20.85 11.95
N GLU A 37 13.24 19.91 11.26
CA GLU A 37 14.58 20.09 10.68
C GLU A 37 14.87 19.07 9.57
N ILE A 38 15.94 19.32 8.83
CA ILE A 38 16.49 18.37 7.84
C ILE A 38 17.93 18.06 8.25
N ARG A 39 18.27 16.77 8.33
CA ARG A 39 19.64 16.28 8.55
C ARG A 39 20.03 15.32 7.44
N GLY A 40 20.93 15.76 6.56
CA GLY A 40 21.29 14.98 5.36
C GLY A 40 20.05 14.72 4.51
N ASN A 41 19.73 13.46 4.28
CA ASN A 41 18.55 13.03 3.51
C ASN A 41 17.33 12.69 4.38
N THR A 42 17.31 13.13 5.65
CA THR A 42 16.21 12.85 6.58
C THR A 42 15.47 14.13 6.95
N LEU A 43 14.17 14.15 6.67
CA LEU A 43 13.22 15.19 7.06
C LEU A 43 12.53 14.78 8.37
N TYR A 44 12.64 15.62 9.37
CA TYR A 44 11.96 15.45 10.65
C TYR A 44 10.70 16.30 10.69
N LEU A 45 9.56 15.63 10.90
CA LEU A 45 8.25 16.26 11.05
C LEU A 45 7.75 16.12 12.49
N THR A 46 7.20 17.19 13.05
CA THR A 46 6.54 17.10 14.36
C THR A 46 5.11 16.62 14.23
N VAL A 47 4.68 15.82 15.21
CA VAL A 47 3.29 15.37 15.39
C VAL A 47 2.78 15.76 16.77
N ASN A 48 1.49 16.01 16.93
CA ASN A 48 0.94 16.45 18.22
C ASN A 48 1.08 15.38 19.30
N PHE A 49 0.82 14.11 18.97
CA PHE A 49 0.79 13.00 19.92
C PHE A 49 1.60 11.81 19.41
N LYS A 50 2.35 11.16 20.32
CA LYS A 50 3.09 9.94 20.01
C LYS A 50 2.20 8.84 19.46
N ALA A 51 0.98 8.69 19.97
CA ALA A 51 0.01 7.69 19.51
C ALA A 51 -0.40 7.86 18.04
N SER A 52 -0.27 9.08 17.47
CA SER A 52 -0.61 9.37 16.08
C SER A 52 0.43 8.88 15.08
N ILE A 53 1.67 8.61 15.53
CA ILE A 53 2.80 8.28 14.64
C ILE A 53 2.52 7.03 13.84
N GLU A 54 2.06 5.97 14.48
CA GLU A 54 1.80 4.69 13.81
C GLU A 54 0.71 4.84 12.73
N HIS A 55 -0.37 5.54 13.04
CA HIS A 55 -1.43 5.82 12.07
C HIS A 55 -0.92 6.64 10.87
N ILE A 56 -0.15 7.71 11.15
CA ILE A 56 0.41 8.58 10.09
C ILE A 56 1.42 7.81 9.25
N GLN A 57 2.27 6.97 9.86
CA GLN A 57 3.24 6.14 9.14
C GLN A 57 2.57 5.13 8.24
N ASN A 58 1.56 4.43 8.74
CA ASN A 58 0.88 3.38 7.97
C ASN A 58 0.07 3.96 6.80
N LYS A 59 -0.55 5.13 6.99
CA LYS A 59 -1.51 5.67 6.03
C LYS A 59 -0.96 6.80 5.15
N TYR A 60 -0.10 7.65 5.69
CA TYR A 60 0.29 8.91 5.02
C TYR A 60 1.78 9.03 4.72
N LEU A 61 2.64 8.11 5.19
CA LEU A 61 4.10 8.21 4.99
C LEU A 61 4.47 8.19 3.50
N LEU A 62 3.91 7.26 2.75
CA LEU A 62 4.21 7.14 1.32
C LEU A 62 3.65 8.32 0.52
N PRO A 63 2.38 8.71 0.68
CA PRO A 63 1.84 9.95 0.12
C PRO A 63 2.68 11.19 0.41
N LEU A 64 3.12 11.38 1.64
CA LEU A 64 3.97 12.50 2.03
C LEU A 64 5.31 12.49 1.31
N LYS A 65 5.98 11.33 1.22
CA LYS A 65 7.24 11.18 0.49
C LYS A 65 7.11 11.59 -0.97
N VAL A 66 6.04 11.13 -1.63
CA VAL A 66 5.79 11.42 -3.04
C VAL A 66 5.57 12.91 -3.25
N CYS A 67 4.63 13.53 -2.52
CA CYS A 67 4.35 14.95 -2.67
C CYS A 67 5.59 15.83 -2.36
N ILE A 68 6.39 15.45 -1.36
CA ILE A 68 7.63 16.16 -1.04
C ILE A 68 8.63 16.04 -2.20
N ALA A 69 8.85 14.83 -2.72
CA ALA A 69 9.77 14.60 -3.83
C ALA A 69 9.35 15.36 -5.09
N GLU A 70 8.07 15.39 -5.42
CA GLU A 70 7.54 16.08 -6.60
C GLU A 70 7.68 17.61 -6.49
N VAL A 71 7.45 18.18 -5.31
CA VAL A 71 7.54 19.64 -5.10
C VAL A 71 8.97 20.13 -4.92
N THR A 72 9.84 19.30 -4.31
CA THR A 72 11.22 19.70 -3.98
C THR A 72 12.27 19.12 -4.93
N GLY A 73 11.91 18.13 -5.74
CA GLY A 73 12.85 17.41 -6.60
C GLY A 73 13.81 16.47 -5.84
N THR A 74 13.58 16.24 -4.54
CA THR A 74 14.48 15.47 -3.67
C THR A 74 13.68 14.48 -2.83
N GLU A 75 14.13 13.23 -2.80
CA GLU A 75 13.57 12.22 -1.93
C GLU A 75 14.14 12.33 -0.52
N TYR A 76 13.27 12.32 0.49
CA TYR A 76 13.65 12.36 1.90
C TYR A 76 13.16 11.13 2.66
N GLN A 77 13.98 10.68 3.58
CA GLN A 77 13.52 9.80 4.66
C GLN A 77 12.73 10.65 5.64
N ILE A 78 11.48 10.25 5.96
CA ILE A 78 10.64 11.01 6.90
C ILE A 78 10.67 10.33 8.25
N LYS A 79 10.90 11.14 9.30
CA LYS A 79 10.82 10.71 10.69
C LYS A 79 9.94 11.65 11.49
N PHE A 80 9.18 11.09 12.43
CA PHE A 80 8.21 11.85 13.22
C PHE A 80 8.72 12.06 14.64
N ILE A 81 8.53 13.29 15.16
CA ILE A 81 8.89 13.69 16.52
C ILE A 81 7.61 14.10 17.25
N PRO A 82 7.23 13.39 18.32
CA PRO A 82 6.05 13.76 19.09
C PRO A 82 6.29 15.01 19.94
N ARG A 83 5.33 15.95 19.92
CA ARG A 83 5.36 17.19 20.71
C ARG A 83 4.96 16.99 22.17
N ASP A 84 4.21 15.93 22.47
CA ASP A 84 3.75 15.57 23.81
C ASP A 84 4.86 15.01 24.70
N LEU A 85 6.08 14.81 24.17
CA LEU A 85 7.23 14.39 24.94
C LEU A 85 8.06 15.59 25.49
N PRO A 86 8.65 15.45 26.68
CA PRO A 86 9.60 16.44 27.20
C PRO A 86 10.78 16.68 26.23
N ARG A 87 11.32 17.90 26.18
CA ARG A 87 12.38 18.30 25.24
C ARG A 87 13.61 17.37 25.27
N GLU A 88 13.98 16.85 26.44
CA GLU A 88 15.08 15.88 26.57
C GLU A 88 14.78 14.55 25.89
N GLN A 89 13.54 14.09 25.94
CA GLN A 89 13.13 12.86 25.26
C GLN A 89 12.99 13.09 23.75
N GLN A 90 12.59 14.28 23.30
CA GLN A 90 12.61 14.64 21.88
C GLN A 90 14.04 14.60 21.33
N ARG A 91 15.04 15.12 22.07
CA ARG A 91 16.47 15.01 21.70
C ARG A 91 16.93 13.58 21.57
N ARG A 92 16.56 12.70 22.51
CA ARG A 92 16.87 11.26 22.43
C ARG A 92 16.20 10.57 21.24
N TYR A 93 15.03 11.06 20.82
CA TYR A 93 14.38 10.61 19.58
C TYR A 93 15.23 10.97 18.35
N LEU A 94 15.80 12.16 18.32
CA LEU A 94 16.72 12.62 17.28
C LEU A 94 18.03 11.82 17.28
N GLU A 95 18.61 11.54 18.44
CA GLU A 95 19.87 10.80 18.58
C GLU A 95 19.72 9.31 18.24
N LYS A 96 18.64 8.67 18.69
CA LYS A 96 18.35 7.26 18.37
C LYS A 96 17.99 7.04 16.88
N THR A 97 17.67 8.11 16.17
CA THR A 97 17.33 8.10 14.76
C THR A 97 18.45 8.64 13.88
N ALA A 98 19.71 8.80 14.40
CA ALA A 98 20.88 9.03 13.54
C ALA A 98 20.93 7.99 12.42
N PRO A 99 21.48 8.32 11.24
CA PRO A 99 21.33 7.49 10.06
C PRO A 99 21.83 6.09 10.36
N VAL A 100 20.92 5.18 10.56
CA VAL A 100 21.22 3.76 10.42
C VAL A 100 21.57 3.65 8.94
N LYS A 101 22.85 3.34 8.65
CA LYS A 101 23.30 2.89 7.34
C LYS A 101 22.16 2.02 6.79
N GLU A 102 21.76 2.31 5.57
CA GLU A 102 20.80 1.51 4.82
C GLU A 102 21.00 0.04 5.19
N LYS A 103 20.14 -0.47 6.04
CA LYS A 103 19.89 -1.88 6.01
C LYS A 103 19.17 -2.06 4.69
N THR A 104 19.93 -2.43 3.67
CA THR A 104 19.40 -3.14 2.53
C THR A 104 18.22 -3.93 3.07
N HIS A 105 17.04 -3.64 2.53
CA HIS A 105 15.86 -4.45 2.81
C HIS A 105 16.31 -5.89 2.60
N LYS A 106 16.60 -6.59 3.70
CA LYS A 106 16.59 -8.04 3.67
C LYS A 106 15.20 -8.34 3.14
N HIS A 107 15.15 -8.94 1.96
CA HIS A 107 13.95 -9.59 1.51
C HIS A 107 13.34 -10.26 2.74
N LYS A 108 12.18 -9.77 3.20
CA LYS A 108 11.37 -10.54 4.12
C LYS A 108 11.25 -11.88 3.41
N GLU A 109 11.69 -12.94 4.06
CA GLU A 109 11.48 -14.30 3.55
C GLU A 109 10.01 -14.36 3.17
N VAL A 110 9.77 -14.71 1.90
CA VAL A 110 8.42 -14.81 1.35
C VAL A 110 7.66 -15.72 2.30
N SER A 111 6.55 -15.24 2.87
CA SER A 111 5.78 -16.07 3.77
C SER A 111 5.40 -17.35 2.99
N PRO A 112 5.47 -18.54 3.58
CA PRO A 112 5.10 -19.81 2.91
C PRO A 112 3.67 -19.78 2.33
N ILE A 113 2.85 -18.86 2.79
CA ILE A 113 1.47 -18.62 2.35
C ILE A 113 1.45 -17.84 1.02
N ALA A 114 2.34 -16.86 0.84
CA ALA A 114 2.44 -16.12 -0.40
C ALA A 114 2.96 -16.98 -1.57
N GLU A 115 3.85 -17.94 -1.29
CA GLU A 115 4.26 -18.94 -2.28
C GLU A 115 3.10 -19.81 -2.75
N LYS A 116 2.23 -20.27 -1.82
CA LYS A 116 1.03 -21.03 -2.15
C LYS A 116 0.02 -20.25 -2.98
N ALA A 117 -0.02 -18.93 -2.83
CA ALA A 117 -0.90 -18.04 -3.59
C ALA A 117 -0.32 -17.64 -4.96
N ASN A 118 0.85 -18.15 -5.36
CA ASN A 118 1.54 -17.83 -6.62
C ASN A 118 1.80 -16.33 -6.82
N LEU A 119 2.16 -15.63 -5.73
CA LEU A 119 2.38 -14.19 -5.74
C LEU A 119 3.86 -13.86 -6.01
N ASN A 120 4.10 -12.83 -6.82
CA ASN A 120 5.44 -12.31 -7.01
C ASN A 120 5.87 -11.49 -5.78
N PRO A 121 6.93 -11.90 -5.05
CA PRO A 121 7.35 -11.24 -3.81
C PRO A 121 7.86 -9.81 -3.99
N LYS A 122 8.19 -9.43 -5.24
CA LYS A 122 8.66 -8.09 -5.56
C LYS A 122 7.52 -7.08 -5.76
N TYR A 123 6.29 -7.55 -5.93
CA TYR A 123 5.14 -6.71 -6.23
C TYR A 123 4.39 -6.37 -4.96
N THR A 124 4.90 -5.36 -4.24
CA THR A 124 4.31 -4.81 -3.01
C THR A 124 3.97 -3.33 -3.21
N PHE A 125 3.12 -2.76 -2.35
CA PHE A 125 2.86 -1.32 -2.39
C PHE A 125 4.12 -0.48 -2.17
N ASP A 126 5.09 -0.98 -1.38
CA ASP A 126 6.36 -0.28 -1.10
C ASP A 126 7.27 -0.18 -2.34
N THR A 127 7.15 -1.12 -3.28
CA THR A 127 7.96 -1.17 -4.50
C THR A 127 7.24 -0.59 -5.71
N PHE A 128 5.96 -0.24 -5.57
CA PHE A 128 5.17 0.38 -6.63
C PHE A 128 5.54 1.85 -6.79
N VAL A 129 5.88 2.25 -8.02
CA VAL A 129 6.18 3.66 -8.33
C VAL A 129 4.87 4.41 -8.56
N VAL A 130 4.52 5.29 -7.62
CA VAL A 130 3.34 6.13 -7.72
C VAL A 130 3.66 7.41 -8.49
N GLY A 131 2.82 7.79 -9.44
CA GLY A 131 2.89 9.03 -10.19
C GLY A 131 1.48 9.60 -10.44
N GLY A 132 1.39 10.78 -11.03
CA GLY A 132 0.10 11.47 -11.24
C GLY A 132 -0.95 10.63 -11.97
N ASN A 133 -0.52 9.75 -12.89
CA ASN A 133 -1.43 8.96 -13.73
C ASN A 133 -1.94 7.66 -13.10
N ASN A 134 -1.28 7.16 -12.04
CA ASN A 134 -1.64 5.89 -11.38
C ASN A 134 -1.99 6.04 -9.90
N ASN A 135 -1.91 7.25 -9.37
CA ASN A 135 -2.16 7.56 -7.98
C ASN A 135 -3.56 7.11 -7.52
N PHE A 136 -4.59 7.36 -8.34
CA PHE A 136 -5.96 6.92 -8.02
C PHE A 136 -6.06 5.39 -7.96
N ALA A 137 -5.46 4.68 -8.93
CA ALA A 137 -5.44 3.22 -8.94
C ALA A 137 -4.72 2.66 -7.70
N HIS A 138 -3.58 3.26 -7.32
CA HIS A 138 -2.84 2.90 -6.11
C HIS A 138 -3.69 3.13 -4.85
N ALA A 139 -4.31 4.31 -4.70
CA ALA A 139 -5.14 4.63 -3.54
C ALA A 139 -6.36 3.71 -3.42
N ALA A 140 -7.04 3.42 -4.54
CA ALA A 140 -8.17 2.49 -4.58
C ALA A 140 -7.75 1.06 -4.21
N SER A 141 -6.60 0.62 -4.73
CA SER A 141 -6.02 -0.70 -4.42
C SER A 141 -5.65 -0.82 -2.94
N LEU A 142 -5.07 0.23 -2.36
CA LEU A 142 -4.75 0.26 -0.94
C LEU A 142 -6.00 0.25 -0.07
N ALA A 143 -7.05 1.00 -0.44
CA ALA A 143 -8.33 0.99 0.27
C ALA A 143 -8.98 -0.40 0.28
N VAL A 144 -8.93 -1.12 -0.85
CA VAL A 144 -9.39 -2.52 -0.91
C VAL A 144 -8.54 -3.44 -0.07
N ALA A 145 -7.23 -3.25 -0.04
CA ALA A 145 -6.33 -4.05 0.77
C ALA A 145 -6.54 -3.83 2.29
N GLU A 146 -6.89 -2.60 2.69
CA GLU A 146 -7.18 -2.25 4.09
C GLU A 146 -8.55 -2.76 4.58
N SER A 147 -9.55 -2.80 3.68
CA SER A 147 -10.93 -3.18 3.99
C SER A 147 -11.55 -3.96 2.82
N PRO A 148 -11.16 -5.23 2.64
CA PRO A 148 -11.64 -6.05 1.53
C PRO A 148 -13.16 -6.22 1.54
N GLY A 149 -13.80 -5.89 0.42
CA GLY A 149 -15.25 -6.02 0.25
C GLY A 149 -16.09 -4.84 0.73
N GLU A 150 -15.52 -3.88 1.46
CA GLU A 150 -16.26 -2.76 2.03
C GLU A 150 -16.30 -1.51 1.15
N VAL A 151 -15.15 -1.13 0.56
CA VAL A 151 -15.02 0.14 -0.18
C VAL A 151 -15.33 -0.05 -1.67
N TYR A 152 -14.66 -0.99 -2.30
CA TYR A 152 -14.85 -1.34 -3.72
C TYR A 152 -14.96 -2.85 -3.88
N ASN A 153 -16.12 -3.32 -4.37
CA ASN A 153 -16.35 -4.74 -4.68
C ASN A 153 -17.36 -4.85 -5.84
N PRO A 154 -16.90 -5.16 -7.05
CA PRO A 154 -15.53 -5.40 -7.44
C PRO A 154 -14.70 -4.12 -7.60
N LEU A 155 -13.36 -4.20 -7.42
CA LEU A 155 -12.42 -3.22 -7.94
C LEU A 155 -11.99 -3.66 -9.34
N PHE A 156 -12.15 -2.79 -10.33
CA PHE A 156 -11.72 -3.05 -11.70
C PHE A 156 -10.59 -2.10 -12.10
N LEU A 157 -9.38 -2.66 -12.33
CA LEU A 157 -8.21 -1.94 -12.77
C LEU A 157 -8.03 -2.10 -14.29
N TYR A 158 -8.10 -1.00 -15.04
CA TYR A 158 -7.92 -1.00 -16.48
C TYR A 158 -6.85 0.01 -16.91
N GLY A 159 -6.28 -0.23 -18.09
CA GLY A 159 -5.24 0.63 -18.66
C GLY A 159 -4.31 -0.15 -19.58
N GLY A 160 -3.38 0.55 -20.21
CA GLY A 160 -2.41 -0.02 -21.15
C GLY A 160 -1.46 -1.05 -20.50
N VAL A 161 -0.70 -1.72 -21.34
CA VAL A 161 0.33 -2.67 -20.91
C VAL A 161 1.44 -1.93 -20.16
N GLY A 162 2.02 -2.56 -19.13
CA GLY A 162 3.15 -2.00 -18.37
C GLY A 162 2.79 -0.94 -17.32
N LEU A 163 1.52 -0.57 -17.15
CA LEU A 163 1.10 0.45 -16.17
C LEU A 163 1.00 -0.05 -14.72
N GLY A 164 1.36 -1.31 -14.45
CA GLY A 164 1.44 -1.85 -13.10
C GLY A 164 0.15 -2.44 -12.54
N LYS A 165 -0.84 -2.79 -13.38
CA LYS A 165 -2.10 -3.44 -12.91
C LYS A 165 -1.82 -4.72 -12.12
N THR A 166 -1.07 -5.65 -12.69
CA THR A 166 -0.63 -6.90 -12.04
C THR A 166 0.15 -6.61 -10.75
N HIS A 167 1.01 -5.59 -10.75
CA HIS A 167 1.75 -5.19 -9.54
C HIS A 167 0.79 -4.79 -8.42
N LEU A 168 -0.21 -3.93 -8.71
CA LEU A 168 -1.20 -3.52 -7.70
C LEU A 168 -2.03 -4.70 -7.20
N MET A 169 -2.41 -5.64 -8.05
CA MET A 169 -3.15 -6.84 -7.64
C MET A 169 -2.34 -7.71 -6.67
N HIS A 170 -1.07 -7.96 -6.98
CA HIS A 170 -0.16 -8.67 -6.06
C HIS A 170 0.06 -7.89 -4.77
N SER A 171 0.16 -6.55 -4.83
CA SER A 171 0.30 -5.70 -3.65
C SER A 171 -0.88 -5.81 -2.71
N ILE A 172 -2.11 -5.85 -3.24
CA ILE A 172 -3.33 -6.10 -2.45
C ILE A 172 -3.22 -7.45 -1.73
N ALA A 173 -2.86 -8.51 -2.46
CA ALA A 173 -2.74 -9.85 -1.90
C ALA A 173 -1.68 -9.92 -0.78
N HIS A 174 -0.48 -9.37 -1.01
CA HIS A 174 0.58 -9.33 0.00
C HIS A 174 0.16 -8.57 1.24
N TYR A 175 -0.45 -7.40 1.06
CA TYR A 175 -0.91 -6.56 2.17
C TYR A 175 -1.93 -7.28 3.07
N ILE A 176 -2.91 -7.96 2.46
CA ILE A 176 -3.92 -8.72 3.18
C ILE A 176 -3.29 -9.90 3.93
N LEU A 177 -2.45 -10.70 3.26
CA LEU A 177 -1.82 -11.88 3.84
C LEU A 177 -0.80 -11.55 4.94
N ASP A 178 -0.12 -10.40 4.85
CA ASP A 178 0.81 -9.93 5.89
C ASP A 178 0.07 -9.53 7.18
N ARG A 179 -1.15 -9.00 7.09
CA ARG A 179 -1.95 -8.57 8.23
C ARG A 179 -2.86 -9.67 8.76
N GLU A 180 -3.45 -10.43 7.87
CA GLU A 180 -4.40 -11.49 8.18
C GLU A 180 -3.99 -12.80 7.46
N PRO A 181 -2.98 -13.52 7.98
CA PRO A 181 -2.48 -14.75 7.35
C PRO A 181 -3.52 -15.87 7.22
N SER A 182 -4.62 -15.79 7.96
CA SER A 182 -5.74 -16.74 7.89
C SER A 182 -6.65 -16.55 6.68
N LYS A 183 -6.60 -15.40 6.02
CA LYS A 183 -7.40 -15.12 4.83
C LYS A 183 -7.00 -15.97 3.65
N LYS A 184 -8.01 -16.41 2.92
CA LYS A 184 -7.83 -17.18 1.67
C LYS A 184 -7.82 -16.19 0.51
N VAL A 185 -6.63 -15.96 -0.03
CA VAL A 185 -6.43 -15.11 -1.22
C VAL A 185 -6.08 -16.00 -2.40
N LEU A 186 -6.84 -15.91 -3.49
CA LEU A 186 -6.57 -16.62 -4.73
C LEU A 186 -6.27 -15.62 -5.85
N TYR A 187 -5.08 -15.75 -6.44
CA TYR A 187 -4.68 -15.03 -7.65
C TYR A 187 -4.67 -16.00 -8.84
N VAL A 188 -5.34 -15.64 -9.92
CA VAL A 188 -5.38 -16.40 -11.18
C VAL A 188 -5.42 -15.45 -12.38
N THR A 189 -4.96 -15.92 -13.55
CA THR A 189 -5.23 -15.26 -14.82
C THR A 189 -6.60 -15.64 -15.35
N SER A 190 -7.21 -14.78 -16.20
CA SER A 190 -8.47 -15.08 -16.87
C SER A 190 -8.38 -16.36 -17.72
N GLU A 191 -7.21 -16.62 -18.32
CA GLU A 191 -6.93 -17.85 -19.05
C GLU A 191 -7.04 -19.08 -18.15
N THR A 192 -6.38 -19.06 -16.98
CA THR A 192 -6.41 -20.16 -15.99
C THR A 192 -7.84 -20.39 -15.53
N PHE A 193 -8.58 -19.34 -15.18
CA PHE A 193 -9.96 -19.43 -14.77
C PHE A 193 -10.84 -20.07 -15.86
N THR A 194 -10.67 -19.65 -17.11
CA THR A 194 -11.43 -20.16 -18.25
C THR A 194 -11.11 -21.63 -18.53
N ASN A 195 -9.84 -22.00 -18.48
CA ASN A 195 -9.42 -23.40 -18.69
C ASN A 195 -9.95 -24.33 -17.60
N ASP A 196 -9.92 -23.89 -16.35
CA ASP A 196 -10.50 -24.63 -15.23
C ASP A 196 -12.02 -24.82 -15.40
N LEU A 197 -12.73 -23.77 -15.82
CA LEU A 197 -14.16 -23.82 -16.08
C LEU A 197 -14.51 -24.80 -17.22
N ILE A 198 -13.78 -24.71 -18.35
CA ILE A 198 -13.98 -25.61 -19.50
C ILE A 198 -13.74 -27.05 -19.08
N THR A 199 -12.69 -27.31 -18.31
CA THR A 199 -12.36 -28.64 -17.80
C THR A 199 -13.46 -29.17 -16.88
N ALA A 200 -13.98 -28.33 -15.98
CA ALA A 200 -15.07 -28.71 -15.09
C ALA A 200 -16.37 -29.04 -15.87
N ILE A 201 -16.69 -28.28 -16.91
CA ILE A 201 -17.85 -28.52 -17.78
C ILE A 201 -17.69 -29.82 -18.57
N ARG A 202 -16.52 -30.06 -19.16
CA ARG A 202 -16.26 -31.27 -19.93
C ARG A 202 -16.39 -32.52 -19.08
N ASN A 203 -15.81 -32.49 -17.87
CA ASN A 203 -15.88 -33.61 -16.92
C ASN A 203 -17.29 -33.79 -16.32
N GLY A 204 -18.05 -32.71 -16.14
CA GLY A 204 -19.43 -32.75 -15.65
C GLY A 204 -20.40 -33.38 -16.65
N LYS A 205 -20.16 -33.28 -17.95
CA LYS A 205 -20.99 -33.94 -19.00
C LYS A 205 -20.94 -35.47 -18.94
N THR A 206 -19.93 -36.02 -18.28
CA THR A 206 -19.78 -37.47 -18.05
C THR A 206 -20.51 -37.97 -16.78
N GLY A 207 -21.39 -37.16 -16.20
CA GLY A 207 -22.15 -37.49 -14.98
C GLY A 207 -21.37 -37.28 -13.67
N ASN A 208 -20.22 -36.59 -13.73
CA ASN A 208 -19.40 -36.34 -12.56
C ASN A 208 -19.57 -34.88 -12.06
N ASP A 209 -20.58 -34.63 -11.24
CA ASP A 209 -20.80 -33.34 -10.58
C ASP A 209 -19.65 -32.90 -9.67
N LEU A 210 -18.75 -33.84 -9.30
CA LEU A 210 -17.59 -33.56 -8.44
C LEU A 210 -16.64 -32.53 -9.07
N ALA A 211 -16.42 -32.58 -10.39
CA ALA A 211 -15.52 -31.65 -11.06
C ALA A 211 -16.06 -30.19 -11.02
N MET A 212 -17.36 -30.02 -11.22
CA MET A 212 -18.01 -28.72 -11.13
C MET A 212 -18.06 -28.20 -9.68
N ASN A 213 -18.28 -29.08 -8.73
CA ASN A 213 -18.24 -28.71 -7.31
C ASN A 213 -16.82 -28.29 -6.91
N ALA A 214 -15.78 -29.03 -7.30
CA ALA A 214 -14.40 -28.67 -7.05
C ALA A 214 -14.03 -27.30 -7.66
N PHE A 215 -14.52 -26.99 -8.89
CA PHE A 215 -14.35 -25.68 -9.48
C PHE A 215 -15.03 -24.58 -8.65
N ARG A 216 -16.28 -24.79 -8.23
CA ARG A 216 -17.01 -23.83 -7.38
C ARG A 216 -16.30 -23.62 -6.06
N ASP A 217 -15.82 -24.68 -5.43
CA ASP A 217 -15.11 -24.61 -4.15
C ASP A 217 -13.79 -23.86 -4.29
N LYS A 218 -13.05 -24.08 -5.38
CA LYS A 218 -11.80 -23.35 -5.66
C LYS A 218 -12.00 -21.84 -5.76
N TYR A 219 -13.08 -21.38 -6.43
CA TYR A 219 -13.28 -19.97 -6.75
C TYR A 219 -14.21 -19.23 -5.79
N ARG A 220 -15.15 -19.92 -5.12
CA ARG A 220 -16.13 -19.28 -4.22
C ARG A 220 -15.73 -19.25 -2.75
N ASN A 221 -14.85 -20.17 -2.34
CA ASN A 221 -14.45 -20.30 -0.94
C ASN A 221 -13.20 -19.47 -0.60
N ASN A 222 -13.02 -18.31 -1.26
CA ASN A 222 -11.96 -17.37 -0.98
C ASN A 222 -12.52 -16.10 -0.36
N ASP A 223 -11.75 -15.49 0.53
CA ASP A 223 -12.06 -14.16 1.07
C ASP A 223 -11.78 -13.08 0.03
N VAL A 224 -10.74 -13.29 -0.80
CA VAL A 224 -10.35 -12.38 -1.87
C VAL A 224 -10.00 -13.17 -3.13
N LEU A 225 -10.62 -12.81 -4.25
CA LEU A 225 -10.35 -13.36 -5.57
C LEU A 225 -9.78 -12.26 -6.48
N LEU A 226 -8.60 -12.51 -7.03
CA LEU A 226 -7.90 -11.63 -7.96
C LEU A 226 -7.81 -12.31 -9.33
N ILE A 227 -8.41 -11.70 -10.35
CA ILE A 227 -8.41 -12.22 -11.74
C ILE A 227 -7.68 -11.22 -12.61
N ASP A 228 -6.56 -11.63 -13.18
CA ASP A 228 -5.71 -10.78 -14.03
C ASP A 228 -5.91 -11.08 -15.52
N ASP A 229 -5.50 -10.12 -16.36
CA ASP A 229 -5.58 -10.22 -17.83
C ASP A 229 -7.00 -10.55 -18.36
N VAL A 230 -7.99 -9.80 -17.86
CA VAL A 230 -9.40 -9.90 -18.29
C VAL A 230 -9.61 -9.12 -19.58
#